data_5e9eae5928ce17fdb1f7e4c93aa3888b
#
_entry.id   5e9eae5928ce17fdb1f7e4c93aa3888b
#
_cell.length_a   1.000
_cell.length_b   1.000
_cell.length_c   1.000
_cell.angle_alpha   90.00
_cell.angle_beta   90.00
_cell.angle_gamma   90.00
#
_symmetry.space_group_name_H-M   'P 1'
#
loop_
_entity.id
_entity.type
_entity.pdbx_description
1 polymer ?
#
loop_
_entity_poly.entity_id
_entity_poly.type
_entity_poly.pdbx_seq_one_letter_code
_entity_poly.pdbx_strand_id
1 'polypeptide(L)'
;MSTDPGPDSEARPWLLVVDAQQIFADPASEWASPFWGGAWERIRELAVAVGPERTVLTRWLPTADRRTAWGDYFAAWPFADVPAEDPLYDLVEQARGLSAHPTVDEPTFGKWGPQLAARIGAAPGTGPHLLVTGVSTDCCVIATVLAAADAGMRVTVVTDAVAHSTRENGAAALHTMGLFEPQVDLRTTGDVIAGARS
;
A
#
# COMPACT_ATOMS: atom_id res chain seq x y z
N MET A 1 -10.49 -4.97 -32.87
CA MET A 1 -11.62 -4.29 -32.20
C MET A 1 -11.01 -3.69 -30.93
N SER A 2 -10.69 -2.40 -30.99
CA SER A 2 -10.20 -1.64 -29.83
C SER A 2 -11.42 -1.31 -28.99
N THR A 3 -11.57 -1.90 -27.82
CA THR A 3 -12.56 -1.48 -26.84
C THR A 3 -11.95 -0.25 -26.14
N ASP A 4 -12.34 0.91 -26.62
CA ASP A 4 -12.10 2.18 -25.93
C ASP A 4 -12.76 2.07 -24.54
N PRO A 5 -12.00 2.12 -23.42
CA PRO A 5 -12.61 2.15 -22.12
C PRO A 5 -13.35 3.47 -21.99
N GLY A 6 -14.69 3.41 -21.84
CA GLY A 6 -15.50 4.61 -21.73
C GLY A 6 -15.04 5.53 -20.58
N PRO A 7 -15.42 6.83 -20.60
CA PRO A 7 -14.95 7.85 -19.64
C PRO A 7 -15.19 7.51 -18.16
N ASP A 8 -16.12 6.62 -17.85
CA ASP A 8 -16.40 6.16 -16.49
C ASP A 8 -15.35 5.19 -15.92
N SER A 9 -14.55 4.54 -16.77
CA SER A 9 -13.53 3.59 -16.31
C SER A 9 -12.25 4.32 -15.81
N GLU A 10 -11.98 5.52 -16.30
CA GLU A 10 -10.85 6.35 -15.85
C GLU A 10 -11.14 7.08 -14.53
N ALA A 11 -12.41 7.28 -14.19
CA ALA A 11 -12.81 7.99 -12.97
C ALA A 11 -12.73 7.14 -11.68
N ARG A 12 -12.72 5.80 -11.78
CA ARG A 12 -12.73 4.92 -10.59
C ARG A 12 -11.32 4.75 -10.02
N PRO A 13 -11.13 4.97 -8.69
CA PRO A 13 -9.82 4.84 -8.08
C PRO A 13 -9.34 3.38 -8.04
N TRP A 14 -8.03 3.22 -7.90
CA TRP A 14 -7.40 1.97 -7.54
C TRP A 14 -7.21 1.89 -6.03
N LEU A 15 -7.52 0.75 -5.45
CA LEU A 15 -7.16 0.45 -4.06
C LEU A 15 -5.80 -0.21 -4.02
N LEU A 16 -4.84 0.43 -3.38
CA LEU A 16 -3.52 -0.12 -3.09
C LEU A 16 -3.46 -0.56 -1.64
N VAL A 17 -3.26 -1.86 -1.42
CA VAL A 17 -3.07 -2.43 -0.07
C VAL A 17 -1.59 -2.74 0.09
N VAL A 18 -0.89 -1.87 0.82
CA VAL A 18 0.56 -1.98 1.04
C VAL A 18 0.83 -3.06 2.07
N ASP A 19 1.61 -4.06 1.66
CA ASP A 19 2.29 -5.05 2.49
C ASP A 19 1.41 -5.75 3.55
N ALA A 20 0.24 -6.25 3.13
CA ALA A 20 -0.64 -7.05 3.99
C ALA A 20 -0.03 -8.44 4.27
N GLN A 21 1.15 -8.49 4.92
CA GLN A 21 1.98 -9.68 5.13
C GLN A 21 2.04 -10.09 6.60
N GLN A 22 2.35 -11.37 6.83
CA GLN A 22 2.50 -11.93 8.18
C GLN A 22 3.52 -11.17 9.02
N ILE A 23 4.66 -10.77 8.44
CA ILE A 23 5.71 -10.02 9.13
C ILE A 23 5.21 -8.72 9.80
N PHE A 24 4.14 -8.12 9.29
CA PHE A 24 3.56 -6.87 9.81
C PHE A 24 2.25 -7.07 10.55
N ALA A 25 1.62 -8.23 10.41
CA ALA A 25 0.28 -8.52 10.91
C ALA A 25 0.27 -9.55 12.05
N ASP A 26 1.17 -10.53 12.05
CA ASP A 26 1.23 -11.56 13.08
C ASP A 26 1.77 -10.96 14.39
N PRO A 27 1.00 -11.01 15.50
CA PRO A 27 1.45 -10.50 16.80
C PRO A 27 2.76 -11.11 17.32
N ALA A 28 3.17 -12.25 16.79
CA ALA A 28 4.45 -12.89 17.13
C ALA A 28 5.66 -12.26 16.41
N SER A 29 5.42 -11.46 15.36
CA SER A 29 6.50 -10.77 14.62
C SER A 29 6.98 -9.53 15.38
N GLU A 30 8.29 -9.29 15.36
CA GLU A 30 8.89 -8.08 15.96
C GLU A 30 8.42 -6.78 15.28
N TRP A 31 7.94 -6.85 14.01
CA TRP A 31 7.42 -5.71 13.28
C TRP A 31 5.90 -5.67 13.20
N ALA A 32 5.21 -6.49 14.00
CA ALA A 32 3.76 -6.46 14.03
C ALA A 32 3.21 -5.09 14.43
N SER A 33 2.32 -4.55 13.63
CA SER A 33 1.60 -3.32 13.99
C SER A 33 0.46 -3.63 14.96
N PRO A 34 0.42 -3.00 16.14
CA PRO A 34 -0.69 -3.18 17.08
C PRO A 34 -2.02 -2.60 16.57
N PHE A 35 -1.99 -1.86 15.46
CA PHE A 35 -3.15 -1.23 14.82
C PHE A 35 -3.66 -2.01 13.60
N TRP A 36 -3.00 -3.11 13.23
CA TRP A 36 -3.32 -3.88 12.04
C TRP A 36 -4.79 -4.34 12.00
N GLY A 37 -5.32 -4.88 13.09
CA GLY A 37 -6.68 -5.41 13.12
C GLY A 37 -7.75 -4.37 12.76
N GLY A 38 -7.63 -3.15 13.29
CA GLY A 38 -8.56 -2.06 12.98
C GLY A 38 -8.44 -1.58 11.53
N ALA A 39 -7.20 -1.42 11.05
CA ALA A 39 -6.94 -1.04 9.66
C ALA A 39 -7.44 -2.11 8.69
N TRP A 40 -7.26 -3.39 9.01
CA TRP A 40 -7.70 -4.50 8.19
C TRP A 40 -9.22 -4.54 7.96
N GLU A 41 -10.01 -4.25 8.98
CA GLU A 41 -11.47 -4.14 8.83
C GLU A 41 -11.87 -3.09 7.79
N ARG A 42 -11.21 -1.93 7.79
CA ARG A 42 -11.43 -0.86 6.82
C ARG A 42 -10.93 -1.21 5.42
N ILE A 43 -9.77 -1.86 5.32
CA ILE A 43 -9.25 -2.37 4.05
C ILE A 43 -10.26 -3.31 3.38
N ARG A 44 -10.84 -4.24 4.14
CA ARG A 44 -11.86 -5.15 3.61
C ARG A 44 -13.10 -4.42 3.11
N GLU A 45 -13.57 -3.42 3.85
CA GLU A 45 -14.73 -2.60 3.46
C GLU A 45 -14.46 -1.88 2.13
N LEU A 46 -13.30 -1.26 1.99
CA LEU A 46 -12.86 -0.61 0.75
C LEU A 46 -12.71 -1.60 -0.41
N ALA A 47 -12.11 -2.77 -0.16
CA ALA A 47 -11.92 -3.79 -1.21
C ALA A 47 -13.25 -4.31 -1.75
N VAL A 48 -14.27 -4.43 -0.92
CA VAL A 48 -15.63 -4.76 -1.37
C VAL A 48 -16.22 -3.64 -2.24
N ALA A 49 -16.02 -2.39 -1.86
CA ALA A 49 -16.54 -1.24 -2.59
C ALA A 49 -15.85 -1.03 -3.95
N VAL A 50 -14.53 -1.22 -4.01
CA VAL A 50 -13.70 -0.99 -5.20
C VAL A 50 -13.74 -2.19 -6.14
N GLY A 51 -13.71 -3.40 -5.62
CA GLY A 51 -13.70 -4.66 -6.35
C GLY A 51 -12.29 -5.18 -6.68
N PRO A 52 -12.15 -6.49 -6.94
CA PRO A 52 -10.85 -7.15 -7.11
C PRO A 52 -10.07 -6.68 -8.35
N GLU A 53 -10.76 -6.25 -9.41
CA GLU A 53 -10.14 -5.77 -10.67
C GLU A 53 -9.46 -4.40 -10.51
N ARG A 54 -9.76 -3.68 -9.46
CA ARG A 54 -9.19 -2.37 -9.13
C ARG A 54 -8.46 -2.37 -7.78
N THR A 55 -8.15 -3.56 -7.25
CA THR A 55 -7.36 -3.74 -6.03
C THR A 55 -6.01 -4.31 -6.39
N VAL A 56 -4.95 -3.74 -5.84
CA VAL A 56 -3.56 -4.22 -5.96
C VAL A 56 -3.01 -4.47 -4.56
N LEU A 57 -2.42 -5.64 -4.36
CA LEU A 57 -1.68 -5.99 -3.15
C LEU A 57 -0.19 -5.87 -3.44
N THR A 58 0.57 -5.34 -2.49
CA THR A 58 2.03 -5.35 -2.57
C THR A 58 2.64 -6.26 -1.52
N ARG A 59 3.89 -6.66 -1.76
CA ARG A 59 4.73 -7.32 -0.75
C ARG A 59 6.11 -6.66 -0.69
N TRP A 60 6.62 -6.51 0.50
CA TRP A 60 8.05 -6.30 0.71
C TRP A 60 8.73 -7.65 0.76
N LEU A 61 9.72 -7.86 -0.11
CA LEU A 61 10.52 -9.09 -0.12
C LEU A 61 11.99 -8.72 0.03
N PRO A 62 12.77 -9.47 0.83
CA PRO A 62 14.17 -9.13 1.08
C PRO A 62 14.99 -9.20 -0.22
N THR A 63 15.80 -8.16 -0.47
CA THR A 63 16.82 -8.24 -1.52
C THR A 63 17.87 -9.30 -1.18
N ALA A 64 18.37 -9.99 -2.20
CA ALA A 64 19.49 -10.92 -2.02
C ALA A 64 20.85 -10.19 -1.86
N ASP A 65 20.95 -8.92 -2.31
CA ASP A 65 22.19 -8.16 -2.22
C ASP A 65 22.39 -7.56 -0.83
N ARG A 66 23.38 -8.08 -0.11
CA ARG A 66 23.79 -7.64 1.23
C ARG A 66 24.98 -6.67 1.21
N ARG A 67 25.47 -6.24 0.04
CA ARG A 67 26.63 -5.34 -0.10
C ARG A 67 26.26 -3.86 0.00
N THR A 68 24.98 -3.55 0.06
CA THR A 68 24.43 -2.19 0.20
C THR A 68 24.02 -1.95 1.66
N ALA A 69 23.43 -0.81 1.98
CA ALA A 69 22.82 -0.51 3.28
C ALA A 69 21.77 -1.54 3.72
N TRP A 70 21.23 -2.35 2.80
CA TRP A 70 20.36 -3.48 3.15
C TRP A 70 21.09 -4.56 3.94
N GLY A 71 22.41 -4.73 3.73
CA GLY A 71 23.21 -5.63 4.59
C GLY A 71 23.23 -5.20 6.04
N ASP A 72 23.47 -3.91 6.29
CA ASP A 72 23.44 -3.33 7.64
C ASP A 72 22.03 -3.38 8.24
N TYR A 73 21.00 -3.18 7.41
CA TYR A 73 19.60 -3.27 7.83
C TYR A 73 19.24 -4.67 8.33
N PHE A 74 19.59 -5.72 7.56
CA PHE A 74 19.33 -7.10 7.96
C PHE A 74 20.22 -7.55 9.14
N ALA A 75 21.43 -6.99 9.28
CA ALA A 75 22.25 -7.22 10.45
C ALA A 75 21.62 -6.64 11.73
N ALA A 76 20.91 -5.51 11.62
CA ALA A 76 20.17 -4.90 12.72
C ALA A 76 18.85 -5.64 13.04
N TRP A 77 18.26 -6.34 12.03
CA TRP A 77 17.00 -7.05 12.14
C TRP A 77 17.11 -8.51 11.67
N PRO A 78 17.86 -9.36 12.42
CA PRO A 78 18.18 -10.73 11.98
C PRO A 78 16.95 -11.63 11.79
N PHE A 79 15.86 -11.38 12.50
CA PHE A 79 14.62 -12.15 12.36
C PHE A 79 14.00 -12.01 10.95
N ALA A 80 14.24 -10.86 10.27
CA ALA A 80 13.78 -10.59 8.92
C ALA A 80 14.81 -11.04 7.84
N ASP A 81 16.00 -11.54 8.23
CA ASP A 81 17.01 -12.04 7.28
C ASP A 81 16.77 -13.51 6.95
N VAL A 82 15.60 -13.80 6.40
CA VAL A 82 15.19 -15.13 5.94
C VAL A 82 14.87 -15.08 4.44
N PRO A 83 14.83 -16.24 3.75
CA PRO A 83 14.50 -16.28 2.33
C PRO A 83 13.15 -15.62 2.00
N ALA A 84 13.02 -15.08 0.78
CA ALA A 84 11.79 -14.42 0.33
C ALA A 84 10.57 -15.37 0.29
N GLU A 85 10.81 -16.67 0.24
CA GLU A 85 9.81 -17.75 0.27
C GLU A 85 9.40 -18.16 1.68
N ASP A 86 10.00 -17.58 2.72
CA ASP A 86 9.64 -17.86 4.10
C ASP A 86 8.19 -17.42 4.38
N PRO A 87 7.39 -18.22 5.11
CA PRO A 87 6.02 -17.87 5.48
C PRO A 87 5.87 -16.51 6.17
N LEU A 88 6.93 -15.98 6.76
CA LEU A 88 6.96 -14.64 7.33
C LEU A 88 6.59 -13.57 6.30
N TYR A 89 6.94 -13.77 5.02
CA TYR A 89 6.64 -12.86 3.92
C TYR A 89 5.36 -13.16 3.17
N ASP A 90 4.61 -14.20 3.55
CA ASP A 90 3.32 -14.50 2.96
C ASP A 90 2.31 -13.38 3.24
N LEU A 91 1.38 -13.19 2.30
CA LEU A 91 0.19 -12.39 2.60
C LEU A 91 -0.59 -13.03 3.76
N VAL A 92 -1.22 -12.20 4.57
CA VAL A 92 -2.21 -12.70 5.53
C VAL A 92 -3.29 -13.49 4.78
N GLU A 93 -3.77 -14.58 5.38
CA GLU A 93 -4.74 -15.48 4.73
C GLU A 93 -5.97 -14.70 4.22
N GLN A 94 -6.43 -13.74 4.99
CA GLN A 94 -7.60 -12.93 4.68
C GLN A 94 -7.39 -12.00 3.45
N ALA A 95 -6.15 -11.70 3.06
CA ALA A 95 -5.84 -10.88 1.88
C ALA A 95 -5.89 -11.70 0.57
N ARG A 96 -5.86 -13.02 0.66
CA ARG A 96 -5.98 -13.90 -0.50
C ARG A 96 -7.33 -13.69 -1.19
N GLY A 97 -7.28 -13.42 -2.49
CA GLY A 97 -8.48 -13.19 -3.29
C GLY A 97 -9.05 -11.78 -3.25
N LEU A 98 -8.46 -10.82 -2.51
CA LEU A 98 -8.88 -9.42 -2.58
C LEU A 98 -8.55 -8.75 -3.92
N SER A 99 -7.55 -9.25 -4.64
CA SER A 99 -7.12 -8.75 -5.94
C SER A 99 -7.24 -9.83 -7.00
N ALA A 100 -7.69 -9.45 -8.20
CA ALA A 100 -7.63 -10.30 -9.39
C ALA A 100 -6.23 -10.34 -10.04
N HIS A 101 -5.30 -9.54 -9.51
CA HIS A 101 -3.96 -9.38 -10.05
C HIS A 101 -2.91 -10.10 -9.17
N PRO A 102 -1.77 -10.54 -9.76
CA PRO A 102 -0.59 -10.91 -8.99
C PRO A 102 -0.12 -9.73 -8.12
N THR A 103 0.53 -10.03 -7.01
CA THR A 103 1.15 -9.01 -6.14
C THR A 103 2.20 -8.19 -6.89
N VAL A 104 2.42 -6.97 -6.44
CA VAL A 104 3.59 -6.16 -6.80
C VAL A 104 4.62 -6.35 -5.70
N ASP A 105 5.71 -7.01 -6.03
CA ASP A 105 6.75 -7.40 -5.09
C ASP A 105 7.97 -6.50 -5.26
N GLU A 106 8.36 -5.78 -4.21
CA GLU A 106 9.48 -4.84 -4.25
C GLU A 106 10.40 -5.06 -3.03
N PRO A 107 11.73 -4.99 -3.22
CA PRO A 107 12.70 -5.12 -2.13
C PRO A 107 12.92 -3.82 -1.37
N THR A 108 12.18 -2.78 -1.69
CA THR A 108 12.29 -1.43 -1.13
C THR A 108 11.10 -1.11 -0.21
N PHE A 109 11.25 -0.12 0.65
CA PHE A 109 10.13 0.36 1.47
C PHE A 109 9.01 0.90 0.59
N GLY A 110 9.31 1.81 -0.35
CA GLY A 110 8.34 2.32 -1.31
C GLY A 110 7.96 1.27 -2.35
N LYS A 111 6.67 1.22 -2.70
CA LYS A 111 6.12 0.29 -3.72
C LYS A 111 5.84 0.96 -5.05
N TRP A 112 6.02 2.29 -5.12
CA TRP A 112 5.88 2.99 -6.39
C TRP A 112 7.08 2.69 -7.30
N GLY A 113 6.79 2.15 -8.45
CA GLY A 113 7.79 1.78 -9.46
C GLY A 113 7.15 1.29 -10.74
N PRO A 114 7.96 0.84 -11.72
CA PRO A 114 7.45 0.42 -13.04
C PRO A 114 6.39 -0.69 -12.97
N GLN A 115 6.50 -1.62 -12.02
CA GLN A 115 5.54 -2.71 -11.87
C GLN A 115 4.17 -2.17 -11.44
N LEU A 116 4.10 -1.32 -10.40
CA LEU A 116 2.85 -0.74 -9.94
C LEU A 116 2.27 0.20 -10.98
N ALA A 117 3.10 1.07 -11.58
CA ALA A 117 2.67 1.99 -12.63
C ALA A 117 2.01 1.25 -13.80
N ALA A 118 2.65 0.21 -14.31
CA ALA A 118 2.09 -0.62 -15.38
C ALA A 118 0.78 -1.31 -14.97
N ARG A 119 0.70 -1.79 -13.72
CA ARG A 119 -0.47 -2.49 -13.19
C ARG A 119 -1.71 -1.62 -13.16
N ILE A 120 -1.57 -0.36 -12.81
CA ILE A 120 -2.68 0.58 -12.69
C ILE A 120 -2.89 1.41 -13.97
N GLY A 121 -2.09 1.17 -15.02
CA GLY A 121 -2.19 1.92 -16.28
C GLY A 121 -1.70 3.36 -16.19
N ALA A 122 -0.78 3.65 -15.26
CA ALA A 122 -0.17 4.97 -15.16
C ALA A 122 0.76 5.22 -16.35
N ALA A 123 0.58 6.36 -17.02
CA ALA A 123 1.39 6.81 -18.15
C ALA A 123 1.63 8.33 -18.06
N PRO A 124 2.62 8.88 -18.78
CA PRO A 124 2.82 10.33 -18.82
C PRO A 124 1.52 11.06 -19.21
N GLY A 125 1.09 11.99 -18.37
CA GLY A 125 -0.15 12.76 -18.60
C GLY A 125 -1.45 12.08 -18.15
N THR A 126 -1.39 10.82 -17.64
CA THR A 126 -2.52 10.15 -17.00
C THR A 126 -2.16 9.84 -15.55
N GLY A 127 -2.89 10.37 -14.60
CA GLY A 127 -2.68 10.15 -13.17
C GLY A 127 -3.85 9.39 -12.57
N PRO A 128 -3.89 8.04 -12.62
CA PRO A 128 -4.95 7.33 -11.95
C PRO A 128 -4.98 7.67 -10.47
N HIS A 129 -6.18 7.72 -9.90
CA HIS A 129 -6.37 7.99 -8.49
C HIS A 129 -6.08 6.74 -7.67
N LEU A 130 -5.22 6.86 -6.66
CA LEU A 130 -4.85 5.80 -5.73
C LEU A 130 -5.48 6.04 -4.35
N LEU A 131 -6.22 5.06 -3.86
CA LEU A 131 -6.57 4.92 -2.45
C LEU A 131 -5.50 4.06 -1.79
N VAL A 132 -4.68 4.64 -0.94
CA VAL A 132 -3.56 3.93 -0.31
C VAL A 132 -3.92 3.52 1.10
N THR A 133 -3.72 2.24 1.39
CA THR A 133 -4.00 1.56 2.65
C THR A 133 -2.85 0.63 3.03
N GLY A 134 -2.92 -0.04 4.16
CA GLY A 134 -1.96 -1.09 4.54
C GLY A 134 -0.98 -0.68 5.64
N VAL A 135 0.26 -1.18 5.58
CA VAL A 135 1.26 -1.08 6.66
C VAL A 135 2.69 -0.96 6.12
N SER A 136 3.62 -0.27 6.75
CA SER A 136 3.45 0.59 7.91
C SER A 136 3.30 2.03 7.48
N THR A 137 2.37 2.78 8.10
CA THR A 137 2.09 4.19 7.76
C THR A 137 3.36 5.02 7.72
N ASP A 138 4.21 4.82 8.70
CA ASP A 138 5.45 5.54 8.98
C ASP A 138 6.67 4.99 8.22
N CYS A 139 6.49 4.02 7.31
CA CYS A 139 7.56 3.42 6.53
C CYS A 139 7.12 3.15 5.08
N CYS A 140 6.59 1.96 4.78
CA CYS A 140 6.26 1.56 3.41
C CYS A 140 5.14 2.41 2.79
N VAL A 141 4.14 2.80 3.59
CA VAL A 141 3.01 3.62 3.10
C VAL A 141 3.51 5.00 2.71
N ILE A 142 4.16 5.76 3.62
CA ILE A 142 4.64 7.11 3.33
C ILE A 142 5.64 7.12 2.16
N ALA A 143 6.57 6.16 2.11
CA ALA A 143 7.54 6.05 1.01
C ALA A 143 6.84 5.81 -0.35
N THR A 144 5.75 5.03 -0.36
CA THR A 144 4.95 4.78 -1.57
C THR A 144 4.15 6.01 -1.98
N VAL A 145 3.48 6.66 -1.02
CA VAL A 145 2.64 7.83 -1.24
C VAL A 145 3.43 8.99 -1.85
N LEU A 146 4.58 9.33 -1.26
CA LEU A 146 5.38 10.45 -1.74
C LEU A 146 5.94 10.18 -3.13
N ALA A 147 6.44 8.98 -3.39
CA ALA A 147 6.94 8.61 -4.71
C ALA A 147 5.84 8.58 -5.79
N ALA A 148 4.62 8.15 -5.44
CA ALA A 148 3.48 8.17 -6.35
C ALA A 148 3.03 9.62 -6.64
N ALA A 149 3.00 10.48 -5.64
CA ALA A 149 2.66 11.90 -5.80
C ALA A 149 3.68 12.61 -6.71
N ASP A 150 4.99 12.39 -6.48
CA ASP A 150 6.06 12.93 -7.33
C ASP A 150 5.94 12.46 -8.79
N ALA A 151 5.43 11.25 -9.01
CA ALA A 151 5.16 10.72 -10.34
C ALA A 151 3.86 11.27 -10.97
N GLY A 152 3.15 12.18 -10.31
CA GLY A 152 1.95 12.85 -10.81
C GLY A 152 0.63 12.11 -10.53
N MET A 153 0.64 11.12 -9.64
CA MET A 153 -0.59 10.45 -9.23
C MET A 153 -1.39 11.32 -8.26
N ARG A 154 -2.72 11.23 -8.33
CA ARG A 154 -3.58 11.69 -7.25
C ARG A 154 -3.64 10.59 -6.20
N VAL A 155 -3.30 10.92 -4.96
CA VAL A 155 -3.23 9.95 -3.87
C VAL A 155 -4.19 10.34 -2.75
N THR A 156 -5.04 9.42 -2.33
CA THR A 156 -5.78 9.53 -1.07
C THR A 156 -5.24 8.49 -0.09
N VAL A 157 -4.67 8.93 1.01
CA VAL A 157 -4.34 8.05 2.14
C VAL A 157 -5.60 7.84 2.97
N VAL A 158 -6.03 6.58 3.12
CA VAL A 158 -7.21 6.28 3.93
C VAL A 158 -6.78 6.09 5.39
N THR A 159 -6.97 7.13 6.19
CA THR A 159 -6.33 7.31 7.51
C THR A 159 -6.69 6.27 8.55
N ASP A 160 -7.88 5.68 8.47
CA ASP A 160 -8.35 4.59 9.33
C ASP A 160 -8.12 3.19 8.76
N ALA A 161 -7.56 3.12 7.53
CA ALA A 161 -7.19 1.89 6.83
C ALA A 161 -5.66 1.73 6.70
N VAL A 162 -4.86 2.52 7.42
CA VAL A 162 -3.41 2.37 7.52
C VAL A 162 -2.99 2.05 8.95
N ALA A 163 -2.05 1.12 9.10
CA ALA A 163 -1.50 0.70 10.38
C ALA A 163 -0.06 1.18 10.54
N HIS A 164 0.34 1.55 11.73
CA HIS A 164 1.63 2.18 12.04
C HIS A 164 2.37 1.44 13.16
N SER A 165 3.66 1.74 13.32
CA SER A 165 4.50 1.12 14.37
C SER A 165 4.09 1.61 15.77
N THR A 166 3.91 2.92 15.92
CA THR A 166 3.42 3.57 17.13
C THR A 166 2.42 4.67 16.78
N ARG A 167 1.58 5.07 17.72
CA ARG A 167 0.61 6.15 17.51
C ARG A 167 1.31 7.46 17.11
N GLU A 168 2.44 7.76 17.73
CA GLU A 168 3.24 8.96 17.49
C GLU A 168 3.81 8.96 16.07
N ASN A 169 4.42 7.83 15.65
CA ASN A 169 4.98 7.69 14.31
C ASN A 169 3.89 7.77 13.23
N GLY A 170 2.74 7.14 13.46
CA GLY A 170 1.59 7.21 12.56
C GLY A 170 1.08 8.64 12.40
N ALA A 171 0.92 9.37 13.50
CA ALA A 171 0.50 10.78 13.49
C ALA A 171 1.50 11.67 12.73
N ALA A 172 2.80 11.49 12.96
CA ALA A 172 3.86 12.23 12.27
C ALA A 172 3.85 11.97 10.77
N ALA A 173 3.71 10.69 10.36
CA ALA A 173 3.66 10.31 8.96
C ALA A 173 2.42 10.89 8.24
N LEU A 174 1.24 10.78 8.85
CA LEU A 174 0.00 11.36 8.32
C LEU A 174 0.12 12.88 8.21
N HIS A 175 0.63 13.55 9.26
CA HIS A 175 0.88 15.00 9.21
C HIS A 175 1.78 15.36 8.03
N THR A 176 2.91 14.64 7.86
CA THR A 176 3.85 14.90 6.76
C THR A 176 3.18 14.72 5.40
N MET A 177 2.46 13.62 5.19
CA MET A 177 1.77 13.36 3.93
C MET A 177 0.71 14.44 3.62
N GLY A 178 0.00 14.96 4.63
CA GLY A 178 -0.98 16.01 4.46
C GLY A 178 -0.40 17.37 4.03
N LEU A 179 0.92 17.59 4.12
CA LEU A 179 1.57 18.80 3.60
C LEU A 179 1.68 18.82 2.06
N PHE A 180 1.37 17.72 1.39
CA PHE A 180 1.48 17.59 -0.07
C PHE A 180 0.15 17.81 -0.80
N GLU A 181 -0.83 18.47 -0.16
CA GLU A 181 -2.06 18.89 -0.84
C GLU A 181 -1.74 19.79 -2.06
N PRO A 182 -2.50 19.68 -3.16
CA PRO A 182 -3.66 18.81 -3.40
C PRO A 182 -3.32 17.44 -3.99
N GLN A 183 -2.05 17.06 -4.14
CA GLN A 183 -1.64 15.77 -4.71
C GLN A 183 -1.92 14.61 -3.77
N VAL A 184 -1.75 14.84 -2.46
CA VAL A 184 -2.07 13.86 -1.41
C VAL A 184 -3.21 14.40 -0.57
N ASP A 185 -4.30 13.63 -0.48
CA ASP A 185 -5.46 13.92 0.35
C ASP A 185 -5.58 12.86 1.47
N LEU A 186 -6.05 13.29 2.63
CA LEU A 186 -6.26 12.42 3.79
C LEU A 186 -7.76 12.26 4.02
N ARG A 187 -8.27 11.04 3.92
CA ARG A 187 -9.70 10.72 4.09
C ARG A 187 -9.88 9.51 5.00
N THR A 188 -11.04 9.41 5.60
CA THR A 188 -11.48 8.17 6.25
C THR A 188 -12.15 7.22 5.23
N THR A 189 -12.28 5.96 5.58
CA THR A 189 -13.06 4.98 4.81
C THR A 189 -14.49 5.47 4.55
N GLY A 190 -15.11 6.08 5.56
CA GLY A 190 -16.45 6.63 5.44
C GLY A 190 -16.55 7.73 4.38
N ASP A 191 -15.57 8.65 4.34
CA ASP A 191 -15.51 9.75 3.36
C ASP A 191 -15.34 9.21 1.95
N VAL A 192 -14.46 8.23 1.76
CA VAL A 192 -14.21 7.58 0.45
C VAL A 192 -15.46 6.91 -0.07
N ILE A 193 -16.15 6.12 0.75
CA ILE A 193 -17.35 5.38 0.33
C ILE A 193 -18.52 6.34 0.08
N ALA A 194 -18.66 7.40 0.87
CA ALA A 194 -19.69 8.41 0.66
C ALA A 194 -19.46 9.18 -0.66
N GLY A 195 -18.21 9.58 -0.94
CA GLY A 195 -17.85 10.28 -2.18
C GLY A 195 -18.02 9.43 -3.46
N ALA A 196 -17.93 8.11 -3.38
CA ALA A 196 -18.13 7.21 -4.51
C ALA A 196 -19.61 7.02 -4.90
N ARG A 197 -20.55 7.48 -4.06
CA ARG A 197 -22.01 7.36 -4.27
C ARG A 197 -22.64 8.65 -4.79
N SER A 198 -21.86 9.73 -4.88
CA SER A 198 -22.28 11.06 -5.35
C SER A 198 -21.98 11.24 -6.82
#